data_ee122ac9bd010723b06badba8a0738e3
#
_entry.id   ee122ac9bd010723b06badba8a0738e3
#
_cell.length_a   1.000
_cell.length_b   1.000
_cell.length_c   1.000
_cell.angle_alpha   90.00
_cell.angle_beta   90.00
_cell.angle_gamma   90.00
#
_symmetry.space_group_name_H-M   'P 1'
#
loop_
_entity.id
_entity.type
_entity.pdbx_description
1 polymer ?
#
loop_
_entity_poly.entity_id
_entity_poly.type
_entity_poly.pdbx_seq_one_letter_code
_entity_poly.pdbx_strand_id
1 'polypeptide(L)'
;MLHIPFGYLFLPHPPEESLPILDLRTVGDHQPHEISPDLRDLLNDVTLKQDWYRDCLIEQGAEPVPFVRRFGLQTPTNDIATDITRVLDLTLEHRTQARNGEEFLRLLMNKTEDVGVMVMRSGIVGSNTHRALDVHEFRGFAIADDYAPVVFLNGRDARAAQIFTLVHELAHLWLGVSGISDLFLDIESRHVYVKAERVCNAVAAEVLAPEKAFLVHWNTSRALGENADDLARLFRVSTVVIARRAVDLGVAAWDEYHAFYTEQAQQWRNAKKSDGGSPYKTIPVRNGRRFTDAVVRAALEQRLLLRDAGRMLGLQPSNIGKLAREMGVV
;
A
#
# COMPACT_ATOMS: atom_id res chain seq x y z
N MET A 1 21.60 -18.34 -6.78
CA MET A 1 21.15 -19.19 -5.66
C MET A 1 19.75 -19.65 -6.00
N LEU A 2 19.46 -20.95 -5.96
CA LEU A 2 18.11 -21.46 -6.24
C LEU A 2 17.19 -21.11 -5.06
N HIS A 3 16.07 -20.40 -5.33
CA HIS A 3 15.06 -20.02 -4.33
C HIS A 3 13.93 -21.05 -4.24
N ILE A 4 14.30 -22.34 -4.23
CA ILE A 4 13.35 -23.45 -4.12
C ILE A 4 13.77 -24.35 -2.95
N PRO A 5 12.83 -24.98 -2.24
CA PRO A 5 13.12 -25.98 -1.23
C PRO A 5 13.94 -27.12 -1.81
N PHE A 6 14.94 -27.59 -1.08
CA PHE A 6 15.83 -28.66 -1.55
C PHE A 6 15.04 -29.94 -1.96
N GLY A 7 13.93 -30.24 -1.27
CA GLY A 7 13.07 -31.36 -1.59
C GLY A 7 12.43 -31.30 -2.99
N TYR A 8 12.26 -30.09 -3.57
CA TYR A 8 11.68 -29.94 -4.91
C TYR A 8 12.58 -30.47 -6.02
N LEU A 9 13.89 -30.54 -5.77
CA LEU A 9 14.87 -31.11 -6.72
C LEU A 9 14.67 -32.63 -6.96
N PHE A 10 13.89 -33.30 -6.11
CA PHE A 10 13.59 -34.73 -6.21
C PHE A 10 12.19 -35.02 -6.76
N LEU A 11 11.42 -34.00 -7.08
CA LEU A 11 10.10 -34.18 -7.69
C LEU A 11 10.20 -34.43 -9.20
N PRO A 12 9.38 -35.33 -9.77
CA PRO A 12 9.38 -35.62 -11.21
C PRO A 12 8.90 -34.41 -12.04
N HIS A 13 8.10 -33.54 -11.45
CA HIS A 13 7.61 -32.28 -12.04
C HIS A 13 7.71 -31.16 -11.00
N PRO A 14 7.93 -29.89 -11.42
CA PRO A 14 7.82 -28.76 -10.50
C PRO A 14 6.42 -28.76 -9.87
N PRO A 15 6.29 -28.49 -8.54
CA PRO A 15 4.99 -28.34 -7.94
C PRO A 15 4.26 -27.11 -8.50
N GLU A 16 2.96 -27.23 -8.70
CA GLU A 16 2.13 -26.06 -8.98
C GLU A 16 2.03 -25.23 -7.69
N GLU A 17 2.71 -24.11 -7.66
CA GLU A 17 2.67 -23.18 -6.53
C GLU A 17 1.55 -22.17 -6.78
N SER A 18 0.46 -22.28 -6.01
CA SER A 18 -0.56 -21.24 -5.95
C SER A 18 -0.02 -20.00 -5.19
N LEU A 19 -0.29 -18.82 -5.71
CA LEU A 19 0.05 -17.59 -5.01
C LEU A 19 -0.99 -17.30 -3.92
N PRO A 20 -0.57 -16.77 -2.76
CA PRO A 20 -1.50 -16.37 -1.72
C PRO A 20 -2.32 -15.12 -2.08
N ILE A 21 -1.91 -14.38 -3.12
CA ILE A 21 -2.57 -13.14 -3.60
C ILE A 21 -2.63 -13.16 -5.12
N LEU A 22 -3.74 -12.70 -5.72
CA LEU A 22 -3.88 -12.52 -7.16
C LEU A 22 -2.83 -11.53 -7.71
N ASP A 23 -2.24 -11.89 -8.83
CA ASP A 23 -1.41 -10.98 -9.59
C ASP A 23 -2.28 -10.01 -10.40
N LEU A 24 -2.49 -8.84 -9.85
CA LEU A 24 -3.31 -7.77 -10.43
C LEU A 24 -2.60 -6.98 -11.57
N ARG A 25 -1.38 -7.37 -11.94
CA ARG A 25 -0.55 -6.66 -12.92
C ARG A 25 -0.85 -7.02 -14.37
N THR A 26 -1.66 -8.04 -14.63
CA THR A 26 -1.90 -8.56 -15.98
C THR A 26 -2.92 -7.77 -16.79
N VAL A 27 -3.17 -6.50 -16.46
CA VAL A 27 -4.03 -5.61 -17.22
C VAL A 27 -3.19 -4.81 -18.24
N GLY A 28 -2.78 -5.49 -19.28
CA GLY A 28 -2.07 -4.94 -20.43
C GLY A 28 -1.75 -6.07 -21.40
N ASP A 29 -1.52 -5.77 -22.68
CA ASP A 29 -1.32 -6.69 -23.82
C ASP A 29 -0.10 -7.65 -23.70
N HIS A 30 0.40 -7.90 -22.50
CA HIS A 30 1.55 -8.75 -22.25
C HIS A 30 1.14 -10.04 -21.55
N GLN A 31 1.78 -11.15 -21.95
CA GLN A 31 1.67 -12.47 -21.35
C GLN A 31 1.85 -12.39 -19.82
N PRO A 32 1.20 -13.26 -19.03
CA PRO A 32 1.41 -13.31 -17.59
C PRO A 32 2.91 -13.48 -17.31
N HIS A 33 3.55 -12.41 -16.83
CA HIS A 33 4.93 -12.51 -16.38
C HIS A 33 4.94 -13.38 -15.12
N GLU A 34 5.81 -14.39 -15.12
CA GLU A 34 6.06 -15.15 -13.89
C GLU A 34 6.44 -14.17 -12.76
N ILE A 35 5.78 -14.34 -11.62
CA ILE A 35 6.07 -13.56 -10.42
C ILE A 35 7.50 -13.84 -9.99
N SER A 36 8.26 -12.78 -9.71
CA SER A 36 9.62 -12.93 -9.23
C SER A 36 9.66 -13.71 -7.90
N PRO A 37 10.74 -14.47 -7.64
CA PRO A 37 10.92 -15.13 -6.35
C PRO A 37 10.88 -14.14 -5.17
N ASP A 38 11.29 -12.88 -5.39
CA ASP A 38 11.30 -11.84 -4.37
C ASP A 38 9.87 -11.41 -3.99
N LEU A 39 9.00 -11.22 -4.98
CA LEU A 39 7.60 -10.89 -4.72
C LEU A 39 6.87 -12.09 -4.09
N ARG A 40 7.11 -13.30 -4.56
CA ARG A 40 6.50 -14.52 -3.98
C ARG A 40 6.86 -14.68 -2.50
N ASP A 41 8.14 -14.55 -2.16
CA ASP A 41 8.59 -14.65 -0.77
C ASP A 41 7.99 -13.53 0.10
N LEU A 42 7.86 -12.32 -0.46
CA LEU A 42 7.20 -11.21 0.22
C LEU A 42 5.73 -11.50 0.51
N LEU A 43 4.99 -12.00 -0.50
CA LEU A 43 3.56 -12.33 -0.34
C LEU A 43 3.38 -13.40 0.74
N ASN A 44 4.19 -14.45 0.73
CA ASN A 44 4.17 -15.51 1.74
C ASN A 44 4.48 -14.95 3.14
N ASP A 45 5.47 -14.07 3.27
CA ASP A 45 5.82 -13.43 4.57
C ASP A 45 4.68 -12.54 5.09
N VAL A 46 4.07 -11.75 4.22
CA VAL A 46 2.95 -10.87 4.60
C VAL A 46 1.72 -11.68 5.01
N THR A 47 1.36 -12.72 4.24
CA THR A 47 0.21 -13.58 4.56
C THR A 47 0.43 -14.32 5.88
N LEU A 48 1.62 -14.89 6.12
CA LEU A 48 1.95 -15.55 7.38
C LEU A 48 1.78 -14.60 8.59
N LYS A 49 2.23 -13.35 8.45
CA LYS A 49 2.09 -12.33 9.49
C LYS A 49 0.64 -11.92 9.71
N GLN A 50 -0.10 -11.78 8.62
CA GLN A 50 -1.52 -11.43 8.64
C GLN A 50 -2.35 -12.54 9.31
N ASP A 51 -2.12 -13.81 8.96
CA ASP A 51 -2.80 -14.96 9.58
C ASP A 51 -2.58 -15.00 11.08
N TRP A 52 -1.30 -14.90 11.52
CA TRP A 52 -0.99 -14.87 12.95
C TRP A 52 -1.66 -13.68 13.67
N TYR A 53 -1.65 -12.50 13.04
CA TYR A 53 -2.25 -11.31 13.64
C TYR A 53 -3.77 -11.39 13.71
N ARG A 54 -4.41 -11.91 12.67
CA ARG A 54 -5.84 -12.19 12.65
C ARG A 54 -6.25 -13.13 13.79
N ASP A 55 -5.54 -14.27 13.92
CA ASP A 55 -5.83 -15.23 14.98
C ASP A 55 -5.66 -14.60 16.36
N CYS A 56 -4.61 -13.81 16.56
CA CYS A 56 -4.38 -13.06 17.80
C CYS A 56 -5.52 -12.06 18.11
N LEU A 57 -6.04 -11.35 17.11
CA LEU A 57 -7.18 -10.43 17.27
C LEU A 57 -8.47 -11.18 17.63
N ILE A 58 -8.76 -12.29 16.96
CA ILE A 58 -9.93 -13.13 17.23
C ILE A 58 -9.86 -13.69 18.65
N GLU A 59 -8.72 -14.21 19.07
CA GLU A 59 -8.51 -14.71 20.45
C GLU A 59 -8.72 -13.62 21.52
N GLN A 60 -8.43 -12.36 21.19
CA GLN A 60 -8.64 -11.21 22.07
C GLN A 60 -10.08 -10.67 22.02
N GLY A 61 -10.97 -11.29 21.23
CA GLY A 61 -12.36 -10.86 21.08
C GLY A 61 -12.53 -9.56 20.29
N ALA A 62 -11.63 -9.26 19.37
CA ALA A 62 -11.76 -8.08 18.51
C ALA A 62 -13.00 -8.19 17.62
N GLU A 63 -13.65 -7.07 17.38
CA GLU A 63 -14.76 -6.97 16.42
C GLU A 63 -14.21 -6.85 14.98
N PRO A 64 -14.97 -7.33 13.97
CA PRO A 64 -14.63 -7.12 12.58
C PRO A 64 -14.50 -5.63 12.23
N VAL A 65 -13.58 -5.31 11.33
CA VAL A 65 -13.37 -3.94 10.83
C VAL A 65 -14.56 -3.53 9.95
N PRO A 66 -15.37 -2.54 10.36
CA PRO A 66 -16.72 -2.35 9.83
C PRO A 66 -16.77 -1.77 8.41
N PHE A 67 -15.66 -1.31 7.85
CA PHE A 67 -15.60 -0.72 6.51
C PHE A 67 -15.09 -1.69 5.44
N VAL A 68 -14.54 -2.83 5.81
CA VAL A 68 -14.12 -3.84 4.82
C VAL A 68 -15.35 -4.40 4.11
N ARG A 69 -15.29 -4.43 2.78
CA ARG A 69 -16.43 -4.87 1.91
C ARG A 69 -17.73 -4.07 2.10
N ARG A 70 -17.62 -2.81 2.54
CA ARG A 70 -18.81 -1.96 2.79
C ARG A 70 -19.53 -1.58 1.51
N PHE A 71 -18.83 -1.43 0.40
CA PHE A 71 -19.37 -0.94 -0.87
C PHE A 71 -19.16 -1.93 -2.01
N GLY A 72 -20.01 -1.83 -3.03
CA GLY A 72 -19.88 -2.58 -4.28
C GLY A 72 -19.37 -1.70 -5.41
N LEU A 73 -18.98 -2.34 -6.53
CA LEU A 73 -18.42 -1.67 -7.73
C LEU A 73 -19.42 -0.73 -8.45
N GLN A 74 -20.69 -0.68 -8.04
CA GLN A 74 -21.69 0.22 -8.58
C GLN A 74 -21.91 1.46 -7.70
N THR A 75 -21.28 1.50 -6.51
CA THR A 75 -21.39 2.64 -5.61
C THR A 75 -20.71 3.86 -6.23
N PRO A 76 -21.32 5.05 -6.17
CA PRO A 76 -20.69 6.27 -6.65
C PRO A 76 -19.32 6.50 -5.99
N THR A 77 -18.33 6.85 -6.78
CA THR A 77 -16.94 7.10 -6.33
C THR A 77 -16.89 8.11 -5.17
N ASN A 78 -17.71 9.16 -5.25
CA ASN A 78 -17.74 10.21 -4.23
C ASN A 78 -18.23 9.71 -2.86
N ASP A 79 -19.15 8.74 -2.84
CA ASP A 79 -19.67 8.15 -1.60
C ASP A 79 -18.59 7.32 -0.91
N ILE A 80 -17.86 6.52 -1.68
CA ILE A 80 -16.73 5.73 -1.18
C ILE A 80 -15.61 6.66 -0.67
N ALA A 81 -15.24 7.68 -1.45
CA ALA A 81 -14.19 8.64 -1.07
C ALA A 81 -14.57 9.43 0.20
N THR A 82 -15.84 9.83 0.31
CA THR A 82 -16.37 10.52 1.51
C THR A 82 -16.31 9.62 2.74
N ASP A 83 -16.67 8.34 2.62
CA ASP A 83 -16.61 7.40 3.73
C ASP A 83 -15.17 7.12 4.17
N ILE A 84 -14.24 6.91 3.22
CA ILE A 84 -12.80 6.76 3.52
C ILE A 84 -12.28 7.99 4.26
N THR A 85 -12.57 9.19 3.74
CA THR A 85 -12.14 10.46 4.33
C THR A 85 -12.68 10.62 5.76
N ARG A 86 -13.95 10.26 5.98
CA ARG A 86 -14.61 10.30 7.28
C ARG A 86 -14.02 9.28 8.25
N VAL A 87 -13.83 8.02 7.83
CA VAL A 87 -13.29 6.95 8.69
C VAL A 87 -11.86 7.27 9.09
N LEU A 88 -11.04 7.77 8.18
CA LEU A 88 -9.67 8.19 8.48
C LEU A 88 -9.59 9.55 9.21
N ASP A 89 -10.73 10.23 9.41
CA ASP A 89 -10.73 11.60 9.93
C ASP A 89 -9.73 12.50 9.17
N LEU A 90 -9.73 12.43 7.84
CA LEU A 90 -8.77 13.13 6.99
C LEU A 90 -9.32 14.49 6.56
N THR A 91 -8.94 15.55 7.29
CA THR A 91 -9.34 16.93 7.00
C THR A 91 -8.33 17.64 6.09
N LEU A 92 -8.74 18.76 5.49
CA LEU A 92 -7.83 19.62 4.74
C LEU A 92 -6.75 20.22 5.65
N GLU A 93 -7.07 20.49 6.92
CA GLU A 93 -6.13 20.99 7.91
C GLU A 93 -5.01 20.01 8.17
N HIS A 94 -5.31 18.72 8.31
CA HIS A 94 -4.29 17.66 8.46
C HIS A 94 -3.30 17.63 7.29
N ARG A 95 -3.75 17.97 6.07
CA ARG A 95 -2.87 18.03 4.88
C ARG A 95 -1.95 19.23 4.96
N THR A 96 -2.48 20.39 5.33
CA THR A 96 -1.69 21.64 5.41
C THR A 96 -0.68 21.64 6.54
N GLN A 97 -0.94 20.91 7.63
CA GLN A 97 -0.01 20.72 8.75
C GLN A 97 1.21 19.86 8.37
N ALA A 98 1.08 18.95 7.43
CA ALA A 98 2.20 18.16 6.94
C ALA A 98 3.16 19.07 6.14
N ARG A 99 4.43 19.15 6.53
CA ARG A 99 5.44 20.03 5.89
C ARG A 99 5.82 19.55 4.50
N ASN A 100 5.78 18.24 4.27
CA ASN A 100 6.18 17.60 3.01
C ASN A 100 5.45 16.27 2.79
N GLY A 101 5.67 15.64 1.63
CA GLY A 101 5.03 14.37 1.28
C GLY A 101 5.40 13.20 2.20
N GLU A 102 6.60 13.16 2.80
CA GLU A 102 6.97 12.10 3.76
C GLU A 102 6.17 12.23 5.07
N GLU A 103 5.98 13.45 5.57
CA GLU A 103 5.15 13.68 6.77
C GLU A 103 3.68 13.36 6.48
N PHE A 104 3.18 13.70 5.29
CA PHE A 104 1.82 13.37 4.90
C PHE A 104 1.61 11.86 4.72
N LEU A 105 2.55 11.16 4.08
CA LEU A 105 2.52 9.70 3.99
C LEU A 105 2.49 9.05 5.38
N ARG A 106 3.35 9.52 6.28
CA ARG A 106 3.38 9.02 7.67
C ARG A 106 2.07 9.28 8.40
N LEU A 107 1.47 10.45 8.23
CA LEU A 107 0.15 10.78 8.79
C LEU A 107 -0.92 9.82 8.26
N LEU A 108 -0.97 9.60 6.94
CA LEU A 108 -1.93 8.69 6.32
C LEU A 108 -1.74 7.25 6.82
N MET A 109 -0.50 6.75 6.87
CA MET A 109 -0.21 5.41 7.41
C MET A 109 -0.70 5.28 8.85
N ASN A 110 -0.41 6.27 9.72
CA ASN A 110 -0.85 6.24 11.11
C ASN A 110 -2.38 6.23 11.22
N LYS A 111 -3.08 7.13 10.52
CA LYS A 111 -4.55 7.18 10.52
C LYS A 111 -5.17 5.87 9.98
N THR A 112 -4.55 5.26 8.99
CA THR A 112 -4.95 3.96 8.46
C THR A 112 -4.77 2.85 9.50
N GLU A 113 -3.66 2.84 10.22
CA GLU A 113 -3.45 1.88 11.30
C GLU A 113 -4.39 2.14 12.50
N ASP A 114 -4.68 3.39 12.84
CA ASP A 114 -5.57 3.73 13.95
C ASP A 114 -7.00 3.18 13.76
N VAL A 115 -7.45 3.02 12.50
CA VAL A 115 -8.77 2.43 12.18
C VAL A 115 -8.76 0.91 12.01
N GLY A 116 -7.62 0.24 12.24
CA GLY A 116 -7.55 -1.23 12.28
C GLY A 116 -6.85 -1.90 11.10
N VAL A 117 -6.38 -1.16 10.10
CA VAL A 117 -5.64 -1.72 8.96
C VAL A 117 -4.17 -1.89 9.33
N MET A 118 -3.57 -3.03 9.01
CA MET A 118 -2.13 -3.24 9.13
C MET A 118 -1.42 -2.64 7.92
N VAL A 119 -0.61 -1.58 8.11
CA VAL A 119 0.10 -0.91 7.03
C VAL A 119 1.58 -1.29 7.07
N MET A 120 2.03 -2.01 6.05
CA MET A 120 3.41 -2.44 5.88
C MET A 120 4.09 -1.65 4.77
N ARG A 121 5.35 -1.23 4.98
CA ARG A 121 6.13 -0.50 3.97
C ARG A 121 7.57 -0.99 3.95
N SER A 122 7.97 -1.67 2.89
CA SER A 122 9.34 -2.16 2.72
C SER A 122 9.82 -2.00 1.28
N GLY A 123 11.10 -1.73 1.10
CA GLY A 123 11.76 -1.75 -0.20
C GLY A 123 12.63 -3.00 -0.41
N ILE A 124 12.57 -3.97 0.50
CA ILE A 124 13.38 -5.19 0.49
C ILE A 124 12.55 -6.39 0.97
N VAL A 125 12.94 -7.57 0.57
CA VAL A 125 12.34 -8.83 1.06
C VAL A 125 12.85 -9.13 2.48
N GLY A 126 11.93 -9.25 3.44
CA GLY A 126 12.26 -9.51 4.83
C GLY A 126 13.24 -8.47 5.40
N SER A 127 14.41 -8.92 5.87
CA SER A 127 15.49 -8.05 6.37
C SER A 127 16.73 -8.05 5.46
N ASN A 128 16.62 -8.58 4.23
CA ASN A 128 17.75 -8.74 3.33
C ASN A 128 17.89 -7.55 2.37
N THR A 129 18.86 -6.68 2.65
CA THR A 129 19.15 -5.48 1.84
C THR A 129 19.62 -5.77 0.41
N HIS A 130 20.06 -7.01 0.14
CA HIS A 130 20.46 -7.45 -1.20
C HIS A 130 19.28 -7.92 -2.07
N ARG A 131 18.09 -8.09 -1.48
CA ARG A 131 16.86 -8.48 -2.18
C ARG A 131 15.93 -7.28 -2.25
N ALA A 132 16.21 -6.41 -3.19
CA ALA A 132 15.48 -5.16 -3.36
C ALA A 132 14.22 -5.40 -4.21
N LEU A 133 13.07 -4.91 -3.74
CA LEU A 133 11.80 -5.00 -4.47
C LEU A 133 11.82 -4.12 -5.72
N ASP A 134 11.22 -4.61 -6.81
CA ASP A 134 11.11 -3.88 -8.06
C ASP A 134 9.78 -3.11 -8.11
N VAL A 135 9.84 -1.78 -8.29
CA VAL A 135 8.66 -0.93 -8.44
C VAL A 135 7.97 -1.08 -9.80
N HIS A 136 8.67 -1.65 -10.80
CA HIS A 136 8.06 -1.98 -12.09
C HIS A 136 7.25 -3.28 -12.02
N GLU A 137 7.56 -4.12 -11.06
CA GLU A 137 6.81 -5.35 -10.81
C GLU A 137 5.53 -5.07 -10.02
N PHE A 138 5.60 -4.28 -8.94
CA PHE A 138 4.42 -3.89 -8.15
C PHE A 138 4.72 -2.63 -7.33
N ARG A 139 3.67 -1.86 -7.01
CA ARG A 139 3.74 -0.64 -6.16
C ARG A 139 3.16 -0.85 -4.78
N GLY A 140 2.12 -1.66 -4.69
CA GLY A 140 1.44 -2.04 -3.46
C GLY A 140 0.46 -3.17 -3.71
N PHE A 141 -0.17 -3.64 -2.64
CA PHE A 141 -1.29 -4.57 -2.69
C PHE A 141 -2.09 -4.49 -1.39
N ALA A 142 -3.35 -4.96 -1.45
CA ALA A 142 -4.23 -5.05 -0.30
C ALA A 142 -4.72 -6.49 -0.06
N ILE A 143 -4.90 -6.83 1.20
CA ILE A 143 -5.57 -8.06 1.66
C ILE A 143 -6.84 -7.63 2.40
N ALA A 144 -8.01 -7.86 1.83
CA ALA A 144 -9.28 -7.56 2.45
C ALA A 144 -9.70 -8.71 3.37
N ASP A 145 -9.39 -8.57 4.63
CA ASP A 145 -9.78 -9.48 5.72
C ASP A 145 -10.62 -8.73 6.74
N ASP A 146 -11.61 -9.40 7.33
CA ASP A 146 -12.56 -8.75 8.21
C ASP A 146 -11.95 -8.33 9.57
N TYR A 147 -10.87 -8.98 10.02
CA TYR A 147 -10.22 -8.70 11.31
C TYR A 147 -8.85 -8.07 11.15
N ALA A 148 -8.07 -8.52 10.18
CA ALA A 148 -6.71 -8.08 9.94
C ALA A 148 -6.49 -7.64 8.49
N PRO A 149 -7.20 -6.60 8.00
CA PRO A 149 -6.95 -6.06 6.67
C PRO A 149 -5.53 -5.49 6.57
N VAL A 150 -4.88 -5.73 5.42
CA VAL A 150 -3.49 -5.33 5.18
C VAL A 150 -3.40 -4.42 3.97
N VAL A 151 -2.55 -3.40 4.06
CA VAL A 151 -2.02 -2.66 2.92
C VAL A 151 -0.50 -2.76 2.95
N PHE A 152 0.09 -3.21 1.86
CA PHE A 152 1.54 -3.22 1.65
C PHE A 152 1.94 -2.17 0.63
N LEU A 153 3.01 -1.39 0.94
CA LEU A 153 3.58 -0.38 0.06
C LEU A 153 5.02 -0.73 -0.30
N ASN A 154 5.35 -0.69 -1.60
CA ASN A 154 6.74 -0.79 -2.03
C ASN A 154 7.49 0.49 -1.65
N GLY A 155 8.34 0.41 -0.64
CA GLY A 155 9.09 1.54 -0.09
C GLY A 155 10.14 2.13 -1.05
N ARG A 156 10.40 1.49 -2.18
CA ARG A 156 11.32 1.99 -3.23
C ARG A 156 10.65 2.96 -4.20
N ASP A 157 9.33 2.98 -4.23
CA ASP A 157 8.60 3.94 -5.06
C ASP A 157 8.77 5.38 -4.53
N ALA A 158 8.50 6.37 -5.38
CA ALA A 158 8.50 7.76 -4.98
C ALA A 158 7.44 8.04 -3.90
N ARG A 159 7.74 8.92 -2.94
CA ARG A 159 6.83 9.22 -1.82
C ARG A 159 5.42 9.61 -2.26
N ALA A 160 5.35 10.44 -3.28
CA ALA A 160 4.07 10.86 -3.83
C ALA A 160 3.29 9.71 -4.50
N ALA A 161 3.98 8.76 -5.13
CA ALA A 161 3.37 7.55 -5.66
C ALA A 161 2.88 6.64 -4.52
N GLN A 162 3.66 6.48 -3.44
CA GLN A 162 3.25 5.71 -2.26
C GLN A 162 1.99 6.30 -1.59
N ILE A 163 1.82 7.64 -1.57
CA ILE A 163 0.60 8.30 -1.07
C ILE A 163 -0.61 7.86 -1.91
N PHE A 164 -0.48 7.91 -3.24
CA PHE A 164 -1.56 7.49 -4.14
C PHE A 164 -1.86 5.99 -3.97
N THR A 165 -0.82 5.15 -3.97
CA THR A 165 -0.94 3.70 -3.78
C THR A 165 -1.64 3.37 -2.46
N LEU A 166 -1.28 4.03 -1.33
CA LEU A 166 -1.95 3.77 -0.05
C LEU A 166 -3.46 3.99 -0.14
N VAL A 167 -3.90 5.10 -0.72
CA VAL A 167 -5.34 5.39 -0.81
C VAL A 167 -6.04 4.50 -1.84
N HIS A 168 -5.34 4.12 -2.91
CA HIS A 168 -5.82 3.14 -3.88
C HIS A 168 -6.06 1.78 -3.23
N GLU A 169 -5.08 1.27 -2.46
CA GLU A 169 -5.21 0.00 -1.75
C GLU A 169 -6.30 0.05 -0.65
N LEU A 170 -6.51 1.21 -0.02
CA LEU A 170 -7.66 1.40 0.87
C LEU A 170 -8.99 1.26 0.13
N ALA A 171 -9.12 1.80 -1.07
CA ALA A 171 -10.34 1.63 -1.85
C ALA A 171 -10.62 0.15 -2.15
N HIS A 172 -9.59 -0.67 -2.40
CA HIS A 172 -9.73 -2.12 -2.50
C HIS A 172 -10.32 -2.74 -1.24
N LEU A 173 -9.88 -2.33 -0.04
CA LEU A 173 -10.44 -2.84 1.22
C LEU A 173 -11.92 -2.48 1.36
N TRP A 174 -12.31 -1.24 1.05
CA TRP A 174 -13.71 -0.79 1.10
C TRP A 174 -14.62 -1.53 0.13
N LEU A 175 -14.09 -1.91 -1.04
CA LEU A 175 -14.81 -2.71 -2.03
C LEU A 175 -14.78 -4.22 -1.73
N GLY A 176 -13.90 -4.67 -0.82
CA GLY A 176 -13.68 -6.08 -0.55
C GLY A 176 -13.06 -6.85 -1.72
N VAL A 177 -12.43 -6.13 -2.63
CA VAL A 177 -11.70 -6.72 -3.74
C VAL A 177 -10.25 -6.84 -3.30
N SER A 178 -9.93 -7.96 -2.62
CA SER A 178 -8.51 -8.26 -2.39
C SER A 178 -7.89 -8.71 -3.69
N GLY A 179 -6.59 -8.47 -3.82
CA GLY A 179 -5.78 -9.22 -4.74
C GLY A 179 -5.70 -10.73 -4.41
N ILE A 180 -6.60 -11.25 -3.57
CA ILE A 180 -6.70 -12.67 -3.24
C ILE A 180 -8.07 -13.17 -3.67
N SER A 181 -8.21 -13.64 -4.89
CA SER A 181 -9.27 -14.58 -5.27
C SER A 181 -8.92 -15.24 -6.59
N ASP A 182 -8.90 -16.55 -6.56
CA ASP A 182 -8.83 -17.53 -7.64
C ASP A 182 -7.91 -17.24 -8.86
N LEU A 183 -6.85 -18.03 -8.93
CA LEU A 183 -5.88 -18.14 -10.02
C LEU A 183 -6.46 -18.53 -11.38
N PHE A 184 -7.75 -18.78 -11.48
CA PHE A 184 -8.47 -19.15 -12.69
C PHE A 184 -9.58 -18.16 -12.97
N LEU A 185 -9.20 -16.89 -13.23
CA LEU A 185 -10.16 -15.88 -13.69
C LEU A 185 -10.52 -16.18 -15.16
N ASP A 186 -11.78 -16.46 -15.39
CA ASP A 186 -12.39 -16.44 -16.71
C ASP A 186 -12.49 -14.99 -17.24
N ILE A 187 -12.95 -14.83 -18.48
CA ILE A 187 -13.08 -13.52 -19.16
C ILE A 187 -13.97 -12.56 -18.36
N GLU A 188 -15.01 -13.04 -17.67
CA GLU A 188 -15.94 -12.21 -16.89
C GLU A 188 -15.27 -11.63 -15.64
N SER A 189 -14.49 -12.43 -14.93
CA SER A 189 -13.71 -12.00 -13.78
C SER A 189 -12.68 -10.92 -14.14
N ARG A 190 -12.08 -11.01 -15.33
CA ARG A 190 -11.16 -9.99 -15.86
C ARG A 190 -11.83 -8.63 -16.06
N HIS A 191 -13.06 -8.59 -16.56
CA HIS A 191 -13.83 -7.35 -16.72
C HIS A 191 -14.21 -6.72 -15.38
N VAL A 192 -14.61 -7.51 -14.41
CA VAL A 192 -14.91 -7.05 -13.04
C VAL A 192 -13.67 -6.42 -12.42
N TYR A 193 -12.52 -7.05 -12.59
CA TYR A 193 -11.24 -6.57 -12.08
C TYR A 193 -10.82 -5.23 -12.69
N VAL A 194 -10.82 -5.11 -14.02
CA VAL A 194 -10.51 -3.82 -14.70
C VAL A 194 -11.44 -2.70 -14.23
N LYS A 195 -12.71 -3.03 -13.94
CA LYS A 195 -13.66 -2.08 -13.38
C LYS A 195 -13.27 -1.69 -11.95
N ALA A 196 -12.91 -2.63 -11.10
CA ALA A 196 -12.46 -2.37 -9.73
C ALA A 196 -11.25 -1.42 -9.71
N GLU A 197 -10.24 -1.68 -10.53
CA GLU A 197 -9.06 -0.82 -10.68
C GLU A 197 -9.42 0.62 -11.07
N ARG A 198 -10.35 0.79 -12.03
CA ARG A 198 -10.82 2.13 -12.42
C ARG A 198 -11.54 2.83 -11.28
N VAL A 199 -12.37 2.11 -10.53
CA VAL A 199 -13.06 2.66 -9.37
C VAL A 199 -12.06 3.02 -8.28
N CYS A 200 -11.10 2.16 -7.94
CA CYS A 200 -10.08 2.43 -6.93
C CYS A 200 -9.21 3.64 -7.31
N ASN A 201 -8.82 3.76 -8.59
CA ASN A 201 -8.09 4.94 -9.08
C ASN A 201 -8.91 6.23 -8.94
N ALA A 202 -10.19 6.19 -9.29
CA ALA A 202 -11.08 7.34 -9.19
C ALA A 202 -11.35 7.72 -7.72
N VAL A 203 -11.53 6.73 -6.83
CA VAL A 203 -11.66 6.95 -5.38
C VAL A 203 -10.39 7.56 -4.81
N ALA A 204 -9.21 7.04 -5.15
CA ALA A 204 -7.94 7.59 -4.69
C ALA A 204 -7.75 9.04 -5.15
N ALA A 205 -8.10 9.35 -6.39
CA ALA A 205 -8.04 10.72 -6.91
C ALA A 205 -9.01 11.65 -6.17
N GLU A 206 -10.25 11.21 -5.88
CA GLU A 206 -11.24 11.99 -5.15
C GLU A 206 -10.86 12.19 -3.68
N VAL A 207 -10.37 11.17 -2.99
CA VAL A 207 -9.87 11.30 -1.61
C VAL A 207 -8.69 12.28 -1.56
N LEU A 208 -7.74 12.17 -2.48
CA LEU A 208 -6.50 12.97 -2.45
C LEU A 208 -6.68 14.39 -2.98
N ALA A 209 -7.46 14.58 -4.02
CA ALA A 209 -7.74 15.88 -4.66
C ALA A 209 -9.25 16.00 -4.94
N PRO A 210 -10.06 16.30 -3.90
CA PRO A 210 -11.52 16.39 -4.02
C PRO A 210 -11.94 17.38 -5.10
N GLU A 211 -12.86 16.98 -5.99
CA GLU A 211 -13.31 17.76 -7.15
C GLU A 211 -13.67 19.20 -6.80
N LYS A 212 -14.51 19.38 -5.78
CA LYS A 212 -14.96 20.72 -5.37
C LYS A 212 -13.80 21.63 -4.96
N ALA A 213 -12.86 21.10 -4.15
CA ALA A 213 -11.69 21.86 -3.73
C ALA A 213 -10.70 22.07 -4.88
N PHE A 214 -10.57 21.09 -5.77
CA PHE A 214 -9.73 21.17 -6.94
C PHE A 214 -10.18 22.31 -7.86
N LEU A 215 -11.46 22.34 -8.24
CA LEU A 215 -12.00 23.32 -9.17
C LEU A 215 -11.97 24.76 -8.61
N VAL A 216 -12.13 24.93 -7.30
CA VAL A 216 -12.01 26.25 -6.64
C VAL A 216 -10.59 26.84 -6.79
N HIS A 217 -9.58 25.98 -6.78
CA HIS A 217 -8.17 26.42 -6.84
C HIS A 217 -7.54 26.34 -8.24
N TRP A 218 -8.29 25.77 -9.20
CA TRP A 218 -7.83 25.67 -10.59
C TRP A 218 -7.92 27.01 -11.29
N ASN A 219 -6.83 27.47 -11.90
CA ASN A 219 -6.80 28.71 -12.66
C ASN A 219 -6.74 28.41 -14.18
N THR A 220 -7.84 28.66 -14.88
CA THR A 220 -7.97 28.42 -16.34
C THR A 220 -7.05 29.28 -17.20
N SER A 221 -6.48 30.38 -16.65
CA SER A 221 -5.55 31.28 -17.38
C SER A 221 -4.09 30.85 -17.25
N ARG A 222 -3.80 29.80 -16.50
CA ARG A 222 -2.44 29.27 -16.30
C ARG A 222 -2.23 27.96 -17.02
N ALA A 223 -0.96 27.69 -17.37
CA ALA A 223 -0.56 26.41 -17.93
C ALA A 223 -0.79 25.25 -16.95
N LEU A 224 -0.95 24.03 -17.51
CA LEU A 224 -1.13 22.80 -16.70
C LEU A 224 -0.04 22.62 -15.64
N GLY A 225 1.23 22.85 -15.99
CA GLY A 225 2.36 22.70 -15.07
C GLY A 225 2.31 23.65 -13.87
N GLU A 226 1.97 24.91 -14.08
CA GLU A 226 1.84 25.90 -13.00
C GLU A 226 0.70 25.55 -12.03
N ASN A 227 -0.46 25.16 -12.57
CA ASN A 227 -1.57 24.66 -11.76
C ASN A 227 -1.19 23.37 -11.01
N ALA A 228 -0.49 22.47 -11.67
CA ALA A 228 -0.04 21.22 -11.08
C ALA A 228 0.90 21.45 -9.90
N ASP A 229 1.83 22.41 -10.00
CA ASP A 229 2.77 22.75 -8.93
C ASP A 229 2.08 23.35 -7.72
N ASP A 230 1.12 24.26 -7.92
CA ASP A 230 0.40 24.91 -6.82
C ASP A 230 -0.54 23.92 -6.11
N LEU A 231 -1.31 23.16 -6.87
CA LEU A 231 -2.25 22.18 -6.32
C LEU A 231 -1.55 20.96 -5.70
N ALA A 232 -0.40 20.54 -6.22
CA ALA A 232 0.40 19.49 -5.62
C ALA A 232 0.89 19.89 -4.21
N ARG A 233 1.24 21.14 -4.02
CA ARG A 233 1.60 21.69 -2.69
C ARG A 233 0.41 21.74 -1.76
N LEU A 234 -0.76 22.16 -2.25
CA LEU A 234 -2.00 22.24 -1.47
C LEU A 234 -2.46 20.85 -1.02
N PHE A 235 -2.56 19.89 -1.93
CA PHE A 235 -3.09 18.55 -1.68
C PHE A 235 -2.04 17.55 -1.18
N ARG A 236 -0.75 17.92 -1.16
CA ARG A 236 0.38 17.05 -0.74
C ARG A 236 0.52 15.78 -1.59
N VAL A 237 0.23 15.89 -2.87
CA VAL A 237 0.37 14.82 -3.88
C VAL A 237 1.40 15.20 -4.94
N SER A 238 1.67 14.31 -5.92
CA SER A 238 2.55 14.67 -7.02
C SER A 238 1.86 15.58 -8.04
N THR A 239 2.68 16.35 -8.74
CA THR A 239 2.23 17.14 -9.90
C THR A 239 1.55 16.31 -10.96
N VAL A 240 2.01 15.04 -11.15
CA VAL A 240 1.40 14.09 -12.09
C VAL A 240 0.01 13.65 -11.64
N VAL A 241 -0.21 13.43 -10.34
CA VAL A 241 -1.57 13.13 -9.81
C VAL A 241 -2.52 14.29 -10.07
N ILE A 242 -2.07 15.54 -9.87
CA ILE A 242 -2.86 16.73 -10.17
C ILE A 242 -3.14 16.87 -11.67
N ALA A 243 -2.11 16.71 -12.51
CA ALA A 243 -2.28 16.80 -13.95
C ALA A 243 -3.24 15.73 -14.49
N ARG A 244 -3.16 14.51 -13.98
CA ARG A 244 -4.11 13.44 -14.31
C ARG A 244 -5.53 13.80 -13.84
N ARG A 245 -5.67 14.29 -12.61
CA ARG A 245 -6.96 14.73 -12.06
C ARG A 245 -7.60 15.83 -12.91
N ALA A 246 -6.79 16.77 -13.43
CA ALA A 246 -7.26 17.84 -14.32
C ALA A 246 -7.89 17.28 -15.61
N VAL A 247 -7.30 16.22 -16.18
CA VAL A 247 -7.87 15.52 -17.34
C VAL A 247 -9.16 14.81 -16.97
N ASP A 248 -9.18 14.09 -15.86
CA ASP A 248 -10.36 13.35 -15.39
C ASP A 248 -11.55 14.29 -15.09
N LEU A 249 -11.26 15.53 -14.69
CA LEU A 249 -12.27 16.61 -14.48
C LEU A 249 -12.56 17.44 -15.74
N GLY A 250 -11.92 17.15 -16.88
CA GLY A 250 -12.14 17.85 -18.15
C GLY A 250 -11.63 19.29 -18.20
N VAL A 251 -10.71 19.69 -17.28
CA VAL A 251 -10.12 21.04 -17.24
C VAL A 251 -8.74 21.11 -17.89
N ALA A 252 -8.19 19.96 -18.32
CA ALA A 252 -6.98 19.85 -19.15
C ALA A 252 -7.16 18.81 -20.24
N ALA A 253 -6.43 18.95 -21.35
CA ALA A 253 -6.47 18.00 -22.46
C ALA A 253 -5.52 16.80 -22.20
N TRP A 254 -5.85 15.65 -22.81
CA TRP A 254 -5.03 14.45 -22.71
C TRP A 254 -3.61 14.65 -23.27
N ASP A 255 -3.49 15.39 -24.36
CA ASP A 255 -2.19 15.66 -25.00
C ASP A 255 -1.30 16.55 -24.12
N GLU A 256 -1.88 17.53 -23.40
CA GLU A 256 -1.15 18.36 -22.43
C GLU A 256 -0.62 17.50 -21.27
N TYR A 257 -1.44 16.58 -20.75
CA TYR A 257 -1.02 15.63 -19.74
C TYR A 257 0.13 14.74 -20.22
N HIS A 258 0.04 14.19 -21.44
CA HIS A 258 1.10 13.33 -21.98
C HIS A 258 2.43 14.07 -22.16
N ALA A 259 2.41 15.30 -22.65
CA ALA A 259 3.59 16.14 -22.76
C ALA A 259 4.20 16.40 -21.38
N PHE A 260 3.37 16.81 -20.41
CA PHE A 260 3.78 17.06 -19.03
C PHE A 260 4.35 15.82 -18.35
N TYR A 261 3.69 14.66 -18.48
CA TYR A 261 4.15 13.39 -17.92
C TYR A 261 5.53 12.97 -18.45
N THR A 262 5.74 13.15 -19.76
CA THR A 262 7.02 12.80 -20.42
C THR A 262 8.17 13.65 -19.87
N GLU A 263 7.93 14.94 -19.67
CA GLU A 263 8.91 15.85 -19.07
C GLU A 263 9.24 15.48 -17.64
N GLN A 264 8.23 15.24 -16.80
CA GLN A 264 8.40 14.82 -15.40
C GLN A 264 9.14 13.47 -15.29
N ALA A 265 8.85 12.51 -16.16
CA ALA A 265 9.50 11.21 -16.17
C ALA A 265 11.01 11.31 -16.47
N GLN A 266 11.43 12.26 -17.31
CA GLN A 266 12.86 12.55 -17.57
C GLN A 266 13.55 13.14 -16.33
N GLN A 267 12.90 14.04 -15.62
CA GLN A 267 13.44 14.65 -14.39
C GLN A 267 13.64 13.61 -13.27
N TRP A 268 12.71 12.67 -13.09
CA TRP A 268 12.81 11.62 -12.05
C TRP A 268 13.95 10.63 -12.27
N ARG A 269 14.33 10.33 -13.51
CA ARG A 269 15.48 9.47 -13.79
C ARG A 269 16.79 10.03 -13.27
N ASN A 270 16.87 11.35 -13.09
CA ASN A 270 18.07 12.06 -12.64
C ASN A 270 18.10 12.33 -11.13
N ALA A 271 17.05 11.99 -10.38
CA ALA A 271 16.98 12.24 -8.94
C ALA A 271 17.75 11.19 -8.13
N LYS A 272 18.56 11.66 -7.16
CA LYS A 272 19.35 10.80 -6.26
C LYS A 272 18.47 10.15 -5.20
N LYS A 273 18.72 8.86 -4.93
CA LYS A 273 18.09 8.10 -3.84
C LYS A 273 18.69 8.52 -2.49
N SER A 274 17.86 8.68 -1.45
CA SER A 274 18.29 8.97 -0.08
C SER A 274 18.54 7.68 0.70
N ASP A 275 19.52 7.68 1.60
CA ASP A 275 20.02 6.54 2.37
C ASP A 275 19.49 6.51 3.81
N GLY A 276 19.28 5.28 4.30
CA GLY A 276 19.34 4.67 5.62
C GLY A 276 18.84 5.38 6.91
N GLY A 277 17.97 4.67 7.69
CA GLY A 277 17.54 5.03 9.05
C GLY A 277 17.87 3.97 10.10
N SER A 278 17.68 4.29 11.39
CA SER A 278 17.88 3.35 12.51
C SER A 278 16.97 2.12 12.38
N PRO A 279 17.47 0.88 12.55
CA PRO A 279 16.69 -0.36 12.45
C PRO A 279 15.43 -0.35 13.34
N TYR A 280 15.51 0.17 14.56
CA TYR A 280 14.38 0.19 15.49
C TYR A 280 13.25 1.11 15.06
N LYS A 281 13.54 2.17 14.31
CA LYS A 281 12.52 3.05 13.71
C LYS A 281 11.94 2.47 12.43
N THR A 282 12.69 1.62 11.73
CA THR A 282 12.25 1.02 10.46
C THR A 282 11.41 -0.25 10.65
N ILE A 283 11.59 -1.00 11.76
CA ILE A 283 10.86 -2.24 12.03
C ILE A 283 9.33 -2.02 12.10
N PRO A 284 8.80 -1.05 12.88
CA PRO A 284 7.36 -0.78 12.89
C PRO A 284 6.81 -0.29 11.54
N VAL A 285 7.61 0.43 10.76
CA VAL A 285 7.21 0.87 9.42
C VAL A 285 7.16 -0.31 8.45
N ARG A 286 8.15 -1.21 8.52
CA ARG A 286 8.24 -2.37 7.64
C ARG A 286 7.15 -3.40 7.89
N ASN A 287 6.84 -3.67 9.15
CA ASN A 287 5.91 -4.74 9.54
C ASN A 287 4.51 -4.24 9.93
N GLY A 288 4.28 -2.92 9.95
CA GLY A 288 3.12 -2.32 10.58
C GLY A 288 3.31 -2.10 12.09
N ARG A 289 2.92 -0.92 12.58
CA ARG A 289 3.03 -0.55 14.00
C ARG A 289 2.18 -1.47 14.87
N ARG A 290 0.91 -1.70 14.48
CA ARG A 290 -0.04 -2.54 15.22
C ARG A 290 0.44 -3.99 15.32
N PHE A 291 0.88 -4.58 14.21
CA PHE A 291 1.44 -5.92 14.21
C PHE A 291 2.70 -6.00 15.07
N THR A 292 3.61 -5.04 14.94
CA THR A 292 4.85 -5.01 15.74
C THR A 292 4.54 -4.92 17.23
N ASP A 293 3.57 -4.09 17.64
CA ASP A 293 3.11 -3.96 19.04
C ASP A 293 2.53 -5.29 19.53
N ALA A 294 1.66 -5.94 18.76
CA ALA A 294 1.06 -7.22 19.11
C ALA A 294 2.11 -8.33 19.32
N VAL A 295 3.09 -8.44 18.40
CA VAL A 295 4.17 -9.42 18.50
C VAL A 295 5.05 -9.16 19.72
N VAL A 296 5.41 -7.89 19.97
CA VAL A 296 6.24 -7.51 21.13
C VAL A 296 5.50 -7.82 22.43
N ARG A 297 4.22 -7.45 22.57
CA ARG A 297 3.43 -7.76 23.77
C ARG A 297 3.29 -9.27 23.98
N ALA A 298 2.92 -10.02 22.93
CA ALA A 298 2.80 -11.47 23.03
C ALA A 298 4.12 -12.15 23.48
N ALA A 299 5.27 -11.62 23.02
CA ALA A 299 6.58 -12.12 23.43
C ALA A 299 6.92 -11.78 24.89
N LEU A 300 6.60 -10.56 25.37
CA LEU A 300 6.83 -10.15 26.75
C LEU A 300 5.91 -10.88 27.73
N GLU A 301 4.68 -11.17 27.31
CA GLU A 301 3.68 -11.95 28.06
C GLU A 301 3.91 -13.47 27.97
N GLN A 302 5.00 -13.92 27.33
CA GLN A 302 5.35 -15.33 27.14
C GLN A 302 4.32 -16.17 26.35
N ARG A 303 3.40 -15.51 25.64
CA ARG A 303 2.45 -16.15 24.71
C ARG A 303 3.09 -16.49 23.35
N LEU A 304 4.21 -15.83 23.03
CA LEU A 304 5.01 -16.08 21.83
C LEU A 304 6.48 -16.23 22.23
N LEU A 305 7.16 -17.23 21.64
CA LEU A 305 8.59 -17.42 21.90
C LEU A 305 9.39 -16.24 21.32
N LEU A 306 10.40 -15.75 22.07
CA LEU A 306 11.28 -14.66 21.60
C LEU A 306 11.94 -14.94 20.24
N ARG A 307 12.23 -16.23 19.96
CA ARG A 307 12.77 -16.65 18.67
C ARG A 307 11.78 -16.39 17.54
N ASP A 308 10.51 -16.73 17.74
CA ASP A 308 9.46 -16.61 16.72
C ASP A 308 9.07 -15.14 16.53
N ALA A 309 8.99 -14.36 17.63
CA ALA A 309 8.86 -12.90 17.57
C ALA A 309 10.01 -12.25 16.77
N GLY A 310 11.26 -12.68 17.04
CA GLY A 310 12.42 -12.21 16.31
C GLY A 310 12.36 -12.54 14.82
N ARG A 311 11.89 -13.74 14.45
CA ARG A 311 11.70 -14.15 13.05
C ARG A 311 10.62 -13.30 12.35
N MET A 312 9.45 -13.10 12.99
CA MET A 312 8.36 -12.29 12.44
C MET A 312 8.75 -10.83 12.23
N LEU A 313 9.52 -10.25 13.16
CA LEU A 313 9.94 -8.85 13.07
C LEU A 313 11.23 -8.64 12.27
N GLY A 314 11.91 -9.73 11.90
CA GLY A 314 13.24 -9.67 11.27
C GLY A 314 14.31 -9.08 12.21
N LEU A 315 14.29 -9.48 13.49
CA LEU A 315 15.13 -8.97 14.56
C LEU A 315 15.74 -10.12 15.34
N GLN A 316 16.95 -9.93 15.91
CA GLN A 316 17.53 -10.89 16.83
C GLN A 316 16.67 -10.99 18.11
N PRO A 317 16.38 -12.19 18.64
CA PRO A 317 15.55 -12.40 19.83
C PRO A 317 15.97 -11.55 21.03
N SER A 318 17.27 -11.39 21.25
CA SER A 318 17.85 -10.56 22.33
C SER A 318 17.50 -9.07 22.22
N ASN A 319 17.08 -8.59 21.05
CA ASN A 319 16.75 -7.18 20.81
C ASN A 319 15.26 -6.87 20.96
N ILE A 320 14.41 -7.86 21.21
CA ILE A 320 12.94 -7.64 21.39
C ILE A 320 12.68 -6.68 22.57
N GLY A 321 13.35 -6.88 23.72
CA GLY A 321 13.21 -5.98 24.87
C GLY A 321 13.70 -4.54 24.62
N LYS A 322 14.69 -4.37 23.71
CA LYS A 322 15.10 -3.03 23.30
C LYS A 322 14.07 -2.38 22.38
N LEU A 323 13.51 -3.13 21.44
CA LEU A 323 12.43 -2.63 20.58
C LEU A 323 11.21 -2.23 21.42
N ALA A 324 10.84 -3.02 22.44
CA ALA A 324 9.75 -2.73 23.35
C ALA A 324 9.91 -1.36 24.05
N ARG A 325 11.10 -1.06 24.54
CA ARG A 325 11.41 0.25 25.17
C ARG A 325 11.36 1.40 24.16
N GLU A 326 11.90 1.22 22.96
CA GLU A 326 11.86 2.24 21.90
C GLU A 326 10.42 2.53 21.42
N MET A 327 9.53 1.55 21.51
CA MET A 327 8.11 1.69 21.18
C MET A 327 7.25 2.20 22.34
N GLY A 328 7.81 2.30 23.56
CA GLY A 328 7.08 2.69 24.77
C GLY A 328 6.07 1.64 25.25
N VAL A 329 6.34 0.37 24.97
CA VAL A 329 5.50 -0.76 25.43
C VAL A 329 5.84 -1.15 26.88
N VAL A 330 7.07 -0.87 27.29
CA VAL A 330 7.61 -1.03 28.66
C VAL A 330 8.50 0.15 29.00
#